data_a0e8f3ad1545f1d8b13c5da0c22c9b65
#
_entry.id   a0e8f3ad1545f1d8b13c5da0c22c9b65
#
_cell.length_a   1.000
_cell.length_b   1.000
_cell.length_c   1.000
_cell.angle_alpha   90.00
_cell.angle_beta   90.00
_cell.angle_gamma   90.00
#
_symmetry.space_group_name_H-M   'P 1'
#
loop_
_entity.id
_entity.type
_entity.pdbx_description
1 polymer ?
#
loop_
_entity_poly.entity_id
_entity_poly.type
_entity_poly.pdbx_seq_one_letter_code
_entity_poly.pdbx_strand_id
1 'polypeptide(L)'
;MKDTNTIIEQAYSAFNKRDIDGALVLMTQDVSWPKASEGGKVVGKEEIRAYWTRQWDEFDPHVEPLAMTEENGGKTRVRVHQLVKSLQGDILSDSEVVHVFTMNSGLISSMNLGDEADPTAGPSAAFVQRS
;
A
#
# COMPACT_ATOMS: atom_id res chain seq x y z
N MET A 1 22.35 -6.65 -4.75
CA MET A 1 20.95 -6.70 -5.19
C MET A 1 20.05 -6.82 -3.98
N LYS A 2 18.99 -6.03 -3.94
CA LYS A 2 18.10 -6.08 -2.80
C LYS A 2 17.10 -7.20 -2.96
N ASP A 3 16.77 -7.86 -1.88
CA ASP A 3 15.75 -8.89 -1.94
C ASP A 3 14.36 -8.24 -1.88
N THR A 4 13.36 -9.02 -2.20
CA THR A 4 12.00 -8.55 -2.29
C THR A 4 11.50 -7.92 -0.98
N ASN A 5 11.79 -8.57 0.13
CA ASN A 5 11.33 -8.04 1.42
C ASN A 5 11.93 -6.68 1.71
N THR A 6 13.20 -6.51 1.41
CA THR A 6 13.87 -5.23 1.63
C THR A 6 13.23 -4.14 0.78
N ILE A 7 12.94 -4.45 -0.48
CA ILE A 7 12.33 -3.47 -1.37
C ILE A 7 10.96 -3.06 -0.87
N ILE A 8 10.17 -4.02 -0.43
CA ILE A 8 8.84 -3.74 0.08
C ILE A 8 8.92 -2.91 1.36
N GLU A 9 9.84 -3.26 2.27
CA GLU A 9 10.01 -2.49 3.49
C GLU A 9 10.42 -1.05 3.20
N GLN A 10 11.27 -0.87 2.21
CA GLN A 10 11.68 0.48 1.84
C GLN A 10 10.53 1.27 1.26
N ALA A 11 9.65 0.61 0.52
CA ALA A 11 8.49 1.29 -0.03
C ALA A 11 7.55 1.78 1.07
N TYR A 12 7.30 0.94 2.09
CA TYR A 12 6.49 1.37 3.22
C TYR A 12 7.15 2.51 3.98
N SER A 13 8.46 2.42 4.18
CA SER A 13 9.17 3.46 4.89
C SER A 13 9.08 4.79 4.14
N ALA A 14 9.26 4.75 2.83
CA ALA A 14 9.16 5.96 2.02
C ALA A 14 7.75 6.53 2.08
N PHE A 15 6.74 5.68 2.01
CA PHE A 15 5.36 6.13 2.10
C PHE A 15 5.12 6.85 3.43
N ASN A 16 5.57 6.25 4.53
CA ASN A 16 5.36 6.84 5.85
C ASN A 16 6.10 8.18 6.01
N LYS A 17 7.22 8.33 5.32
CA LYS A 17 7.99 9.57 5.37
C LYS A 17 7.49 10.59 4.37
N ARG A 18 6.49 10.25 3.59
CA ARG A 18 5.96 11.10 2.51
C ARG A 18 6.99 11.35 1.42
N ASP A 19 7.88 10.39 1.25
CA ASP A 19 8.93 10.45 0.24
C ASP A 19 8.45 9.73 -1.02
N ILE A 20 7.67 10.42 -1.83
CA ILE A 20 7.07 9.82 -3.01
C ILE A 20 8.14 9.30 -3.97
N ASP A 21 9.16 10.10 -4.22
CA ASP A 21 10.20 9.70 -5.16
C ASP A 21 10.94 8.46 -4.68
N GLY A 22 11.19 8.37 -3.36
CA GLY A 22 11.85 7.20 -2.79
C GLY A 22 11.02 5.94 -2.96
N ALA A 23 9.71 6.06 -2.92
CA ALA A 23 8.83 4.91 -3.14
C ALA A 23 8.76 4.56 -4.62
N LEU A 24 8.59 5.56 -5.48
CA LEU A 24 8.39 5.32 -6.90
C LEU A 24 9.61 4.71 -7.58
N VAL A 25 10.79 5.00 -7.08
CA VAL A 25 12.01 4.44 -7.67
C VAL A 25 12.05 2.92 -7.51
N LEU A 26 11.27 2.37 -6.58
CA LEU A 26 11.20 0.93 -6.32
C LEU A 26 10.14 0.24 -7.18
N MET A 27 9.48 0.96 -8.05
CA MET A 27 8.35 0.46 -8.82
C MET A 27 8.62 0.50 -10.31
N THR A 28 7.88 -0.33 -11.06
CA THR A 28 7.98 -0.28 -12.53
C THR A 28 7.24 0.95 -13.05
N GLN A 29 7.52 1.32 -14.30
CA GLN A 29 6.87 2.49 -14.90
C GLN A 29 5.35 2.34 -14.98
N ASP A 30 4.88 1.12 -15.22
CA ASP A 30 3.46 0.85 -15.37
C ASP A 30 2.85 0.22 -14.11
N VAL A 31 3.44 0.48 -12.96
CA VAL A 31 2.98 -0.08 -11.70
C VAL A 31 1.49 0.18 -11.49
N SER A 32 0.80 -0.83 -10.96
CA SER A 32 -0.63 -0.75 -10.67
C SER A 32 -0.84 -0.70 -9.16
N TRP A 33 -1.72 0.19 -8.71
CA TRP A 33 -1.90 0.41 -7.28
C TRP A 33 -3.37 0.67 -6.96
N PRO A 34 -3.90 0.10 -5.88
CA PRO A 34 -5.31 0.31 -5.55
C PRO A 34 -5.51 1.69 -4.93
N LYS A 35 -6.62 2.31 -5.29
CA LYS A 35 -7.01 3.59 -4.69
C LYS A 35 -7.98 3.27 -3.55
N ALA A 36 -7.43 2.93 -2.40
CA ALA A 36 -8.24 2.45 -1.29
C ALA A 36 -9.32 3.44 -0.88
N SER A 37 -9.02 4.71 -0.90
CA SER A 37 -10.00 5.72 -0.46
C SER A 37 -10.95 6.16 -1.56
N GLU A 38 -10.62 5.91 -2.82
CA GLU A 38 -11.44 6.37 -3.94
C GLU A 38 -12.06 5.23 -4.73
N GLY A 39 -11.54 4.02 -4.57
CA GLY A 39 -12.01 2.88 -5.34
C GLY A 39 -11.25 2.74 -6.65
N GLY A 40 -11.16 1.52 -7.15
CA GLY A 40 -10.46 1.28 -8.40
C GLY A 40 -8.95 1.27 -8.25
N LYS A 41 -8.27 1.51 -9.34
CA LYS A 41 -6.81 1.48 -9.38
C LYS A 41 -6.26 2.65 -10.15
N VAL A 42 -5.00 2.98 -9.87
CA VAL A 42 -4.22 3.87 -10.71
C VAL A 42 -3.12 3.05 -11.35
N VAL A 43 -2.70 3.44 -12.53
CA VAL A 43 -1.63 2.75 -13.24
C VAL A 43 -0.58 3.80 -13.63
N GLY A 44 0.67 3.50 -13.31
CA GLY A 44 1.78 4.38 -13.64
C GLY A 44 2.20 5.25 -12.48
N LYS A 45 3.47 5.61 -12.49
CA LYS A 45 4.05 6.35 -11.37
C LYS A 45 3.41 7.72 -11.19
N GLU A 46 3.08 8.39 -12.27
CA GLU A 46 2.50 9.74 -12.15
C GLU A 46 1.11 9.68 -11.55
N GLU A 47 0.36 8.62 -11.88
CA GLU A 47 -0.97 8.46 -11.30
C GLU A 47 -0.88 8.18 -9.81
N ILE A 48 0.11 7.40 -9.40
CA ILE A 48 0.31 7.13 -7.98
C ILE A 48 0.70 8.41 -7.26
N ARG A 49 1.58 9.20 -7.84
CA ARG A 49 2.00 10.46 -7.25
C ARG A 49 0.79 11.36 -7.00
N ALA A 50 -0.07 11.48 -8.00
CA ALA A 50 -1.25 12.31 -7.89
C ALA A 50 -2.20 11.80 -6.81
N TYR A 51 -2.42 10.48 -6.79
CA TYR A 51 -3.32 9.89 -5.81
C TYR A 51 -2.80 10.06 -4.38
N TRP A 52 -1.52 9.76 -4.16
CA TRP A 52 -0.95 9.89 -2.82
C TRP A 52 -0.95 11.33 -2.34
N THR A 53 -0.66 12.27 -3.24
CA THR A 53 -0.68 13.68 -2.89
C THR A 53 -2.08 14.09 -2.43
N ARG A 54 -3.11 13.67 -3.16
CA ARG A 54 -4.49 13.96 -2.76
C ARG A 54 -4.83 13.34 -1.43
N GLN A 55 -4.40 12.09 -1.22
CA GLN A 55 -4.71 11.37 -0.01
C GLN A 55 -4.09 12.04 1.21
N TRP A 56 -2.85 12.48 1.07
CA TRP A 56 -2.15 13.10 2.20
C TRP A 56 -2.66 14.52 2.49
N ASP A 57 -3.41 15.12 1.58
CA ASP A 57 -4.08 16.39 1.86
C ASP A 57 -5.30 16.19 2.74
N GLU A 58 -5.82 14.98 2.82
CA GLU A 58 -7.02 14.70 3.60
C GLU A 58 -6.79 13.85 4.82
N PHE A 59 -5.78 12.99 4.76
CA PHE A 59 -5.53 11.99 5.81
C PHE A 59 -4.07 11.90 6.14
N ASP A 60 -3.79 11.34 7.31
CA ASP A 60 -2.44 11.04 7.73
C ASP A 60 -2.33 9.53 7.93
N PRO A 61 -2.12 8.75 6.86
CA PRO A 61 -2.02 7.31 6.98
C PRO A 61 -0.60 6.87 7.34
N HIS A 62 -0.53 5.80 8.11
CA HIS A 62 0.73 5.16 8.48
C HIS A 62 0.57 3.67 8.30
N VAL A 63 1.51 3.02 7.63
CA VAL A 63 1.44 1.59 7.37
C VAL A 63 2.70 0.92 7.89
N GLU A 64 2.52 -0.22 8.56
CA GLU A 64 3.64 -0.95 9.13
C GLU A 64 3.54 -2.42 8.74
N PRO A 65 4.52 -2.95 8.02
CA PRO A 65 4.49 -4.36 7.65
C PRO A 65 4.75 -5.21 8.90
N LEU A 66 3.90 -6.20 9.12
CA LEU A 66 4.00 -7.07 10.28
C LEU A 66 4.59 -8.43 9.93
N ALA A 67 4.29 -8.95 8.75
CA ALA A 67 4.78 -10.23 8.30
C ALA A 67 4.73 -10.29 6.79
N MET A 68 5.69 -10.97 6.20
CA MET A 68 5.76 -11.14 4.74
C MET A 68 5.90 -12.61 4.43
N THR A 69 5.16 -13.08 3.43
CA THR A 69 5.18 -14.47 3.00
C THR A 69 5.26 -14.50 1.49
N GLU A 70 6.25 -15.22 0.97
CA GLU A 70 6.36 -15.39 -0.47
C GLU A 70 5.31 -16.38 -0.93
N GLU A 71 4.73 -16.10 -2.10
CA GLU A 71 3.75 -16.98 -2.70
C GLU A 71 4.14 -17.29 -4.13
N ASN A 72 3.45 -18.25 -4.73
CA ASN A 72 3.73 -18.64 -6.09
C ASN A 72 3.49 -17.48 -7.05
N GLY A 73 4.21 -17.51 -8.17
CA GLY A 73 3.98 -16.50 -9.20
C GLY A 73 4.63 -15.17 -8.96
N GLY A 74 5.68 -15.14 -8.12
CA GLY A 74 6.40 -13.90 -7.88
C GLY A 74 5.64 -12.92 -7.02
N LYS A 75 4.75 -13.42 -6.19
CA LYS A 75 3.94 -12.56 -5.32
C LYS A 75 4.42 -12.64 -3.89
N THR A 76 4.27 -11.56 -3.16
CA THR A 76 4.57 -11.51 -1.74
C THR A 76 3.36 -10.97 -1.00
N ARG A 77 2.89 -11.72 -0.04
CA ARG A 77 1.75 -11.31 0.79
C ARG A 77 2.29 -10.64 2.04
N VAL A 78 1.76 -9.46 2.33
CA VAL A 78 2.21 -8.70 3.49
C VAL A 78 1.02 -8.40 4.39
N ARG A 79 1.14 -8.78 5.66
CA ARG A 79 0.14 -8.38 6.64
C ARG A 79 0.60 -7.04 7.19
N VAL A 80 -0.28 -6.07 7.19
CA VAL A 80 0.06 -4.68 7.46
C VAL A 80 -0.85 -4.11 8.54
N HIS A 81 -0.25 -3.42 9.50
CA HIS A 81 -1.04 -2.61 10.43
C HIS A 81 -1.22 -1.24 9.77
N GLN A 82 -2.45 -0.87 9.60
CA GLN A 82 -2.80 0.38 8.94
C GLN A 82 -3.49 1.30 9.91
N LEU A 83 -2.89 2.44 10.19
CA LEU A 83 -3.44 3.44 11.07
C LEU A 83 -3.69 4.69 10.26
N VAL A 84 -4.92 5.15 10.21
CA VAL A 84 -5.27 6.35 9.47
C VAL A 84 -5.80 7.39 10.45
N LYS A 85 -5.19 8.56 10.44
CA LYS A 85 -5.63 9.65 11.28
C LYS A 85 -6.11 10.80 10.42
N SER A 86 -6.93 11.67 11.02
CA SER A 86 -7.24 12.92 10.37
C SER A 86 -6.00 13.82 10.45
N LEU A 87 -6.01 14.91 9.73
CA LEU A 87 -4.91 15.85 9.79
C LEU A 87 -4.78 16.50 11.17
N GLN A 88 -5.85 16.43 11.97
CA GLN A 88 -5.84 16.97 13.33
C GLN A 88 -5.39 15.94 14.35
N GLY A 89 -5.13 14.71 13.91
CA GLY A 89 -4.62 13.68 14.80
C GLY A 89 -5.66 12.70 15.34
N ASP A 90 -6.90 12.81 14.93
CA ASP A 90 -7.93 11.87 15.38
C ASP A 90 -7.80 10.55 14.64
N ILE A 91 -7.95 9.46 15.36
CA ILE A 91 -7.86 8.14 14.73
C ILE A 91 -9.15 7.86 13.98
N LEU A 92 -9.04 7.66 12.67
CA LEU A 92 -10.18 7.36 11.82
C LEU A 92 -10.29 5.86 11.55
N SER A 93 -9.17 5.14 11.53
CA SER A 93 -9.16 3.72 11.28
C SER A 93 -7.88 3.12 11.85
N ASP A 94 -8.00 1.96 12.45
CA ASP A 94 -6.86 1.23 13.03
C ASP A 94 -7.16 -0.24 12.81
N SER A 95 -6.51 -0.85 11.83
CA SER A 95 -6.85 -2.20 11.45
C SER A 95 -5.67 -2.91 10.82
N GLU A 96 -5.80 -4.22 10.66
CA GLU A 96 -4.84 -4.99 9.87
C GLU A 96 -5.44 -5.25 8.51
N VAL A 97 -4.60 -5.10 7.50
CA VAL A 97 -5.01 -5.37 6.13
C VAL A 97 -3.94 -6.23 5.48
N VAL A 98 -4.24 -6.78 4.32
CA VAL A 98 -3.30 -7.60 3.58
C VAL A 98 -3.04 -6.94 2.24
N HIS A 99 -1.75 -6.77 1.94
CA HIS A 99 -1.32 -6.27 0.64
C HIS A 99 -0.59 -7.38 -0.08
N VAL A 100 -0.86 -7.57 -1.37
CA VAL A 100 -0.18 -8.57 -2.16
C VAL A 100 0.60 -7.85 -3.25
N PHE A 101 1.91 -7.97 -3.18
CA PHE A 101 2.80 -7.33 -4.14
C PHE A 101 3.22 -8.30 -5.22
N THR A 102 3.26 -7.83 -6.46
CA THR A 102 3.83 -8.59 -7.57
C THR A 102 5.11 -7.89 -7.98
N MET A 103 6.18 -8.66 -8.12
CA MET A 103 7.48 -8.11 -8.49
C MET A 103 7.79 -8.45 -9.93
N ASN A 104 8.54 -7.57 -10.58
CA ASN A 104 8.99 -7.78 -11.95
C ASN A 104 10.39 -7.21 -12.06
N SER A 105 11.35 -8.08 -12.31
CA SER A 105 12.75 -7.67 -12.48
C SER A 105 13.28 -6.87 -11.29
N GLY A 106 12.87 -7.27 -10.09
CA GLY A 106 13.36 -6.64 -8.87
C GLY A 106 12.63 -5.36 -8.49
N LEU A 107 11.56 -5.02 -9.20
CA LEU A 107 10.78 -3.83 -8.89
C LEU A 107 9.34 -4.24 -8.63
N ILE A 108 8.63 -3.40 -7.88
CA ILE A 108 7.21 -3.63 -7.62
C ILE A 108 6.42 -3.29 -8.87
N SER A 109 5.70 -4.27 -9.41
CA SER A 109 4.90 -4.04 -10.60
C SER A 109 3.42 -3.85 -10.28
N SER A 110 2.96 -4.34 -9.13
CA SER A 110 1.60 -4.07 -8.70
C SER A 110 1.43 -4.36 -7.23
N MET A 111 0.43 -3.76 -6.64
CA MET A 111 -0.01 -4.10 -5.30
C MET A 111 -1.52 -4.27 -5.36
N ASN A 112 -2.01 -5.32 -4.75
CA ASN A 112 -3.43 -5.58 -4.68
C ASN A 112 -3.82 -5.77 -3.22
N LEU A 113 -5.07 -5.49 -2.90
CA LEU A 113 -5.57 -5.73 -1.56
C LEU A 113 -5.92 -7.21 -1.48
N GLY A 114 -5.41 -7.87 -0.44
CA GLY A 114 -5.73 -9.25 -0.21
C GLY A 114 -7.04 -9.34 0.55
N ASP A 115 -7.78 -10.39 0.31
CA ASP A 115 -9.08 -10.49 0.92
C ASP A 115 -9.36 -11.81 1.59
N GLU A 116 -8.42 -12.73 1.46
CA GLU A 116 -8.74 -14.05 1.93
C GLU A 116 -8.53 -14.22 3.41
N ALA A 117 -7.86 -13.29 3.99
CA ALA A 117 -7.57 -13.41 5.40
C ALA A 117 -8.85 -13.68 6.14
N ASP A 118 -9.90 -13.02 5.76
CA ASP A 118 -11.10 -13.10 6.53
C ASP A 118 -12.19 -12.46 5.72
N PRO A 119 -13.22 -13.20 5.42
CA PRO A 119 -14.32 -12.63 4.65
C PRO A 119 -14.86 -11.39 5.33
N THR A 120 -14.80 -11.38 6.63
CA THR A 120 -15.31 -10.23 7.32
C THR A 120 -14.30 -9.14 7.29
N ALA A 121 -13.15 -9.50 6.91
CA ALA A 121 -12.14 -8.50 6.92
C ALA A 121 -12.26 -7.67 5.70
N GLY A 122 -12.89 -8.13 4.74
CA GLY A 122 -13.17 -7.27 3.68
C GLY A 122 -13.32 -5.89 4.19
N PRO A 123 -13.49 -5.83 5.37
CA PRO A 123 -13.64 -4.62 6.05
C PRO A 123 -12.57 -3.67 5.95
N SER A 124 -11.46 -4.12 5.67
CA SER A 124 -10.49 -3.15 5.37
C SER A 124 -11.12 -2.28 4.34
N ALA A 125 -12.01 -2.88 3.65
CA ALA A 125 -12.74 -2.12 2.71
C ALA A 125 -13.62 -1.18 3.48
N ALA A 126 -13.94 -1.56 4.65
CA ALA A 126 -14.77 -0.71 5.44
C ALA A 126 -14.13 0.62 5.71
N PHE A 127 -12.83 0.64 5.84
CA PHE A 127 -12.15 1.91 5.97
C PHE A 127 -12.42 2.77 4.74
N VAL A 128 -12.28 2.17 3.59
CA VAL A 128 -12.51 2.90 2.36
C VAL A 128 -13.90 3.48 2.33
N GLN A 129 -14.84 2.69 2.75
CA GLN A 129 -16.22 3.12 2.67
C GLN A 129 -16.55 4.22 3.61
N ARG A 130 -15.83 4.28 4.67
CA ARG A 130 -16.12 5.28 5.63
C ARG A 130 -15.48 6.57 5.34
N SER A 131 -14.53 6.53 4.50
CA SER A 131 -13.84 7.78 4.20
C SER A 131 -14.53 8.58 3.11
#